data_4a7704b739575971948c159f76a4e997
#
_entry.id   4a7704b739575971948c159f76a4e997
#
_cell.length_a   1.000
_cell.length_b   1.000
_cell.length_c   1.000
_cell.angle_alpha   90.00
_cell.angle_beta   90.00
_cell.angle_gamma   90.00
#
_symmetry.space_group_name_H-M   'P 1'
#
loop_
_entity.id
_entity.type
_entity.pdbx_description
1 polymer ?
#
loop_
_entity_poly.entity_id
_entity_poly.type
_entity_poly.pdbx_seq_one_letter_code
_entity_poly.pdbx_strand_id
1 'polypeptide(L)'
;MRLLILLLFPFALLAAPPNIVLIVSDDQGYRDLGCFGSKEILTPQLDRLAEEGMKLTQFYVTWPACTPSRGSLLTGRYPQRNGIYDMIRNEAPDYGYQYKP
;
A
#
# COMPACT_ATOMS: atom_id res chain seq x y z
N MET A 1 -3.23 -51.91 30.72
CA MET A 1 -3.73 -50.59 30.34
C MET A 1 -2.63 -49.88 29.52
N ARG A 2 -2.68 -50.01 28.18
CA ARG A 2 -1.66 -49.47 27.29
C ARG A 2 -2.05 -48.05 26.93
N LEU A 3 -1.26 -47.06 27.40
CA LEU A 3 -1.42 -45.64 27.10
C LEU A 3 -0.95 -45.39 25.67
N LEU A 4 -1.88 -45.17 24.76
CA LEU A 4 -1.61 -44.77 23.36
C LEU A 4 -1.30 -43.27 23.34
N ILE A 5 -0.02 -42.90 23.34
CA ILE A 5 0.41 -41.52 23.17
C ILE A 5 0.27 -41.21 21.68
N LEU A 6 -0.82 -40.48 21.30
CA LEU A 6 -0.99 -39.89 19.98
C LEU A 6 0.00 -38.71 19.87
N LEU A 7 1.12 -38.93 19.20
CA LEU A 7 2.04 -37.88 18.80
C LEU A 7 1.34 -37.04 17.72
N LEU A 8 0.68 -35.96 18.14
CA LEU A 8 0.27 -34.88 17.25
C LEU A 8 1.54 -34.18 16.72
N PHE A 9 2.08 -34.71 15.64
CA PHE A 9 3.06 -33.98 14.86
C PHE A 9 2.37 -32.72 14.31
N PRO A 10 2.83 -31.50 14.63
CA PRO A 10 2.34 -30.31 13.94
C PRO A 10 2.82 -30.44 12.48
N PHE A 11 1.91 -30.79 11.59
CA PHE A 11 2.12 -30.57 10.17
C PHE A 11 2.25 -29.06 10.01
N ALA A 12 3.49 -28.55 10.08
CA ALA A 12 3.81 -27.23 9.59
C ALA A 12 3.48 -27.26 8.08
N LEU A 13 2.28 -26.84 7.73
CA LEU A 13 1.90 -26.55 6.36
C LEU A 13 2.89 -25.48 5.89
N LEU A 14 3.92 -25.91 5.17
CA LEU A 14 4.79 -25.03 4.39
C LEU A 14 3.94 -24.44 3.26
N ALA A 15 3.10 -23.49 3.64
CA ALA A 15 2.35 -22.72 2.65
C ALA A 15 3.37 -21.95 1.81
N ALA A 16 3.28 -22.07 0.48
CA ALA A 16 4.06 -21.23 -0.41
C ALA A 16 3.75 -19.76 -0.12
N PRO A 17 4.74 -18.86 -0.19
CA PRO A 17 4.50 -17.44 0.01
C PRO A 17 3.44 -16.94 -0.99
N PRO A 18 2.51 -16.09 -0.56
CA PRO A 18 1.46 -15.59 -1.44
C PRO A 18 2.04 -14.67 -2.52
N ASN A 19 1.40 -14.65 -3.68
CA ASN A 19 1.65 -13.61 -4.68
C ASN A 19 0.97 -12.32 -4.21
N ILE A 20 1.68 -11.19 -4.32
CA ILE A 20 1.17 -9.88 -3.93
C ILE A 20 1.10 -9.00 -5.19
N VAL A 21 -0.10 -8.49 -5.49
CA VAL A 21 -0.31 -7.50 -6.55
C VAL A 21 -0.68 -6.18 -5.90
N LEU A 22 0.17 -5.17 -6.09
CA LEU A 22 -0.05 -3.83 -5.59
C LEU A 22 -0.53 -2.93 -6.75
N ILE A 23 -1.73 -2.40 -6.63
CA ILE A 23 -2.31 -1.45 -7.58
C ILE A 23 -2.34 -0.08 -6.93
N VAL A 24 -1.69 0.89 -7.53
CA VAL A 24 -1.60 2.28 -7.04
C VAL A 24 -2.25 3.19 -8.07
N SER A 25 -3.29 3.91 -7.65
CA SER A 25 -3.87 4.99 -8.45
C SER A 25 -3.13 6.30 -8.21
N ASP A 26 -3.18 7.19 -9.19
CA ASP A 26 -2.61 8.53 -9.12
C ASP A 26 -3.72 9.58 -9.05
N ASP A 27 -3.54 10.61 -8.24
CA ASP A 27 -4.48 11.73 -8.05
C ASP A 27 -5.94 11.30 -7.76
N GLN A 28 -6.13 10.15 -7.15
CA GLN A 28 -7.45 9.66 -6.78
C GLN A 28 -7.94 10.31 -5.49
N GLY A 29 -9.10 10.92 -5.54
CA GLY A 29 -9.79 11.46 -4.37
C GLY A 29 -10.42 10.35 -3.52
N TYR A 30 -10.59 10.61 -2.23
CA TYR A 30 -11.16 9.64 -1.27
C TYR A 30 -12.54 9.11 -1.69
N ARG A 31 -13.36 9.96 -2.32
CA ARG A 31 -14.74 9.61 -2.73
C ARG A 31 -14.88 9.27 -4.21
N ASP A 32 -13.80 8.99 -4.91
CA ASP A 32 -13.85 8.70 -6.34
C ASP A 32 -14.28 7.25 -6.64
N LEU A 33 -14.26 6.37 -5.65
CA LEU A 33 -14.75 5.00 -5.79
C LEU A 33 -16.19 4.86 -5.28
N GLY A 34 -16.98 4.00 -5.93
CA GLY A 34 -18.35 3.67 -5.51
C GLY A 34 -18.40 3.17 -4.08
N CYS A 35 -17.49 2.28 -3.68
CA CYS A 35 -17.39 1.74 -2.32
C CYS A 35 -17.03 2.82 -1.25
N PHE A 36 -16.59 4.00 -1.65
CA PHE A 36 -16.38 5.18 -0.81
C PHE A 36 -17.44 6.27 -1.02
N GLY A 37 -18.48 5.99 -1.81
CA GLY A 37 -19.66 6.84 -1.94
C GLY A 37 -19.71 7.70 -3.20
N SER A 38 -18.88 7.43 -4.21
CA SER A 38 -19.04 8.05 -5.52
C SER A 38 -20.38 7.67 -6.14
N LYS A 39 -21.07 8.65 -6.71
CA LYS A 39 -22.30 8.45 -7.49
C LYS A 39 -22.10 8.74 -8.98
N GLU A 40 -20.98 9.39 -9.30
CA GLU A 40 -20.66 9.88 -10.64
C GLU A 40 -19.68 8.94 -11.35
N ILE A 41 -18.73 8.37 -10.59
CA ILE A 41 -17.71 7.48 -11.11
C ILE A 41 -18.11 6.04 -10.81
N LEU A 42 -18.28 5.26 -11.87
CA LEU A 42 -18.64 3.84 -11.75
C LEU A 42 -17.38 2.98 -11.65
N THR A 43 -17.22 2.30 -10.51
CA THR A 43 -16.06 1.45 -10.23
C THR A 43 -16.45 0.02 -9.81
N PRO A 44 -17.30 -0.69 -10.60
CA PRO A 44 -17.91 -1.93 -10.14
C PRO A 44 -16.92 -3.02 -9.76
N GLN A 45 -15.76 -3.09 -10.42
CA GLN A 45 -14.76 -4.12 -10.11
C GLN A 45 -13.99 -3.79 -8.80
N LEU A 46 -13.72 -2.51 -8.54
CA LEU A 46 -13.09 -2.07 -7.29
C LEU A 46 -14.07 -2.15 -6.12
N ASP A 47 -15.33 -1.85 -6.36
CA ASP A 47 -16.39 -1.98 -5.37
C ASP A 47 -16.56 -3.43 -4.95
N ARG A 48 -16.57 -4.35 -5.92
CA ARG A 48 -16.62 -5.78 -5.67
C ARG A 48 -15.38 -6.26 -4.89
N LEU A 49 -14.19 -5.79 -5.25
CA LEU A 49 -12.95 -6.11 -4.52
C LEU A 49 -13.05 -5.66 -3.06
N ALA A 50 -13.64 -4.48 -2.81
CA ALA A 50 -13.84 -3.95 -1.47
C ALA A 50 -14.89 -4.75 -0.66
N GLU A 51 -15.89 -5.33 -1.32
CA GLU A 51 -16.91 -6.20 -0.70
C GLU A 51 -16.34 -7.58 -0.35
N GLU A 52 -15.52 -8.14 -1.23
CA GLU A 52 -14.91 -9.47 -1.05
C GLU A 52 -13.69 -9.45 -0.11
N GLY A 53 -13.11 -8.29 0.12
CA GLY A 53 -11.88 -8.12 0.88
C GLY A 53 -12.01 -7.22 2.10
N MET A 54 -11.01 -6.38 2.30
CA MET A 54 -10.97 -5.42 3.41
C MET A 54 -10.85 -3.99 2.88
N LYS A 55 -11.68 -3.10 3.39
CA LYS A 55 -11.65 -1.66 3.11
C LYS A 55 -11.04 -0.90 4.28
N LEU A 56 -9.89 -0.25 4.04
CA LEU A 56 -9.20 0.55 5.04
C LEU A 56 -9.65 2.02 4.95
N THR A 57 -10.53 2.44 5.83
CA THR A 57 -11.15 3.78 5.80
C THR A 57 -10.27 4.87 6.42
N GLN A 58 -9.22 4.50 7.13
CA GLN A 58 -8.28 5.41 7.81
C GLN A 58 -6.83 5.12 7.37
N PHE A 59 -6.64 4.79 6.10
CA PHE A 59 -5.34 4.55 5.52
C PHE A 59 -4.86 5.81 4.79
N TYR A 60 -3.70 6.31 5.16
CA TYR A 60 -3.15 7.56 4.64
C TYR A 60 -1.81 7.33 3.96
N VAL A 61 -1.57 8.08 2.88
CA VAL A 61 -0.24 8.17 2.28
C VAL A 61 0.70 8.97 3.20
N THR A 62 1.99 8.74 3.04
CA THR A 62 3.01 9.38 3.88
C THR A 62 3.24 10.86 3.55
N TRP A 63 2.77 11.32 2.37
CA TRP A 63 2.91 12.67 1.90
C TRP A 63 1.81 13.02 0.89
N PRO A 64 1.24 14.23 0.89
CA PRO A 64 0.15 14.60 -0.01
C PRO A 64 0.65 15.01 -1.42
N ALA A 65 1.63 14.30 -1.95
CA ALA A 65 2.15 14.48 -3.30
C ALA A 65 2.73 13.18 -3.86
N CYS A 66 2.70 13.04 -5.18
CA CYS A 66 3.03 11.78 -5.88
C CYS A 66 4.48 11.33 -5.66
N THR A 67 5.49 12.17 -5.92
CA THR A 67 6.91 11.77 -5.83
C THR A 67 7.32 11.34 -4.43
N PRO A 68 7.06 12.10 -3.35
CA PRO A 68 7.43 11.68 -2.00
C PRO A 68 6.66 10.44 -1.53
N SER A 69 5.37 10.32 -1.84
CA SER A 69 4.58 9.13 -1.52
C SER A 69 5.10 7.88 -2.21
N ARG A 70 5.43 7.98 -3.49
CA ARG A 70 6.01 6.87 -4.26
C ARG A 70 7.41 6.50 -3.76
N GLY A 71 8.22 7.51 -3.40
CA GLY A 71 9.52 7.29 -2.76
C GLY A 71 9.38 6.50 -1.46
N SER A 72 8.39 6.84 -0.65
CA SER A 72 8.10 6.10 0.58
C SER A 72 7.60 4.68 0.31
N LEU A 73 6.75 4.50 -0.68
CA LEU A 73 6.23 3.18 -1.08
C LEU A 73 7.36 2.26 -1.52
N LEU A 74 8.27 2.75 -2.36
CA LEU A 74 9.38 1.96 -2.90
C LEU A 74 10.49 1.66 -1.87
N THR A 75 10.67 2.55 -0.89
CA THR A 75 11.75 2.42 0.09
C THR A 75 11.31 1.90 1.45
N GLY A 76 10.00 1.85 1.72
CA GLY A 76 9.45 1.57 3.03
C GLY A 76 9.80 2.63 4.09
N ARG A 77 10.19 3.85 3.67
CA ARG A 77 10.65 4.93 4.55
C ARG A 77 9.84 6.20 4.35
N TYR A 78 9.57 6.92 5.44
CA TYR A 78 8.99 8.26 5.34
C TYR A 78 9.90 9.23 4.56
N PRO A 79 9.36 10.28 3.93
CA PRO A 79 10.13 11.28 3.18
C PRO A 79 11.31 11.86 3.95
N GLN A 80 11.15 12.10 5.25
CA GLN A 80 12.20 12.57 6.15
C GLN A 80 13.38 11.61 6.31
N ARG A 81 13.17 10.35 5.94
CA ARG A 81 14.19 9.29 6.01
C ARG A 81 14.76 8.91 4.65
N ASN A 82 13.99 9.09 3.57
CA ASN A 82 14.45 8.76 2.22
C ASN A 82 14.97 9.99 1.44
N GLY A 83 14.79 11.20 1.97
CA GLY A 83 15.28 12.45 1.38
C GLY A 83 14.43 12.99 0.23
N ILE A 84 13.29 12.37 -0.08
CA ILE A 84 12.42 12.79 -1.18
C ILE A 84 11.27 13.63 -0.61
N TYR A 85 11.48 14.95 -0.52
CA TYR A 85 10.53 15.86 0.14
C TYR A 85 9.56 16.55 -0.80
N ASP A 86 9.87 16.59 -2.09
CA ASP A 86 9.07 17.35 -3.05
C ASP A 86 8.95 16.63 -4.39
N MET A 87 8.06 17.16 -5.23
CA MET A 87 7.85 16.65 -6.58
C MET A 87 9.05 16.94 -7.47
N ILE A 88 9.52 15.93 -8.18
CA ILE A 88 10.51 16.10 -9.24
C ILE A 88 9.80 16.77 -10.41
N ARG A 89 10.18 18.02 -10.72
CA ARG A 89 9.70 18.80 -11.86
C ARG A 89 10.90 19.19 -12.72
N ASN A 90 10.71 19.27 -14.03
CA ASN A 90 11.77 19.71 -14.95
C ASN A 90 12.28 21.13 -14.66
N GLU A 91 11.46 21.94 -13.98
CA GLU A 91 11.75 23.32 -13.58
C GLU A 91 11.87 23.48 -12.06
N ALA A 92 11.98 22.39 -11.33
CA ALA A 92 12.15 22.49 -9.88
C ALA A 92 13.46 23.23 -9.61
N PRO A 93 13.43 24.30 -8.80
CA PRO A 93 14.67 24.93 -8.36
C PRO A 93 15.51 23.86 -7.65
N ASP A 94 16.81 23.91 -7.92
CA ASP A 94 17.77 23.07 -7.18
C ASP A 94 17.78 23.55 -5.72
N TYR A 95 17.00 22.88 -4.88
CA TYR A 95 16.92 23.20 -3.45
C TYR A 95 18.19 22.82 -2.70
N GLY A 96 19.26 22.43 -3.39
CA GLY A 96 20.52 22.06 -2.76
C GLY A 96 20.42 20.84 -1.86
N TYR A 97 19.37 20.05 -1.99
CA TYR A 97 19.25 18.77 -1.32
C TYR A 97 20.21 17.77 -1.98
N GLN A 98 21.48 17.98 -1.73
CA GLN A 98 22.45 16.96 -2.04
C GLN A 98 22.24 15.81 -1.06
N TYR A 99 21.88 14.67 -1.60
CA TYR A 99 21.94 13.41 -0.88
C TYR A 99 23.37 13.23 -0.38
N LYS A 100 23.57 13.45 0.91
CA LYS A 100 24.81 13.04 1.57
C LYS A 100 24.61 11.59 2.01
N PRO A 101 25.42 10.64 1.49
CA PRO A 101 25.31 9.24 1.86
C PRO A 101 25.59 9.01 3.36
#